data_0c5a3a19d290d6ea2915e5bf9109eaa7
#
_entry.id   0c5a3a19d290d6ea2915e5bf9109eaa7
#
_cell.length_a   1.000
_cell.length_b   1.000
_cell.length_c   1.000
_cell.angle_alpha   90.00
_cell.angle_beta   90.00
_cell.angle_gamma   90.00
#
_symmetry.space_group_name_H-M   'P 1'
#
loop_
_entity.id
_entity.type
_entity.pdbx_description
1 polymer ?
#
loop_
_entity_poly.entity_id
_entity_poly.type
_entity_poly.pdbx_seq_one_letter_code
_entity_poly.pdbx_strand_id
1 'polypeptide(L)'
;MRKTEALTLSVILTAMAMAPGTRALAVRRDSSDATPLRVVQSAGGEYENLEAVLETARGSIVIEFFPKDAPKHVEYFVKQARAGAYDGTLFHRMFKNGLIQGGDPLTRNPAPAARAKYGTGGLNAGLPDEVNKNKHIGGAVSAAMMLNPANANDVKPGTSGAQFFIVVAPQPMLDAKFTVFGRVIEGMDVAAAISNAPANAQNLATDRIEIKRVTIRGKAPTVEQMKAMKGTIETSVGTLKIELLADGAPNSAREFVRYVKAGIYDGATFYRVSAKYYMEVGYLDTWPADSPNRKRYISLWSIPAEKSSAQHVRGVLSMRIGQDGTTNWYFFTISKDNPALDGKGVIFAKVVEGLEVLDKIAETELDGDKPKDRIEIKKITLQ
;
A
#
# COMPACT_ATOMS: atom_id res chain seq x y z
N MET A 1 29.32 35.24 -4.68
CA MET A 1 29.50 34.27 -5.77
C MET A 1 29.58 32.88 -5.17
N ARG A 2 28.45 32.16 -5.11
CA ARG A 2 28.40 30.78 -4.64
C ARG A 2 28.54 29.84 -5.84
N LYS A 3 29.63 29.06 -5.87
CA LYS A 3 29.85 28.04 -6.90
C LYS A 3 28.88 26.89 -6.68
N THR A 4 28.02 26.62 -7.63
CA THR A 4 27.22 25.40 -7.76
C THR A 4 28.16 24.27 -8.17
N GLU A 5 28.48 23.37 -7.27
CA GLU A 5 29.18 22.14 -7.60
C GLU A 5 28.21 21.18 -8.28
N ALA A 6 28.45 20.93 -9.55
CA ALA A 6 27.78 19.87 -10.30
C ALA A 6 28.29 18.51 -9.78
N LEU A 7 27.41 17.72 -9.17
CA LEU A 7 27.71 16.35 -8.75
C LEU A 7 27.93 15.48 -10.00
N THR A 8 29.17 15.20 -10.32
CA THR A 8 29.55 14.24 -11.36
C THR A 8 29.29 12.82 -10.86
N LEU A 9 28.39 12.11 -11.54
CA LEU A 9 28.01 10.72 -11.26
C LEU A 9 29.16 9.79 -11.72
N SER A 10 30.15 9.56 -10.87
CA SER A 10 31.23 8.61 -11.15
C SER A 10 30.82 7.21 -10.70
N VAL A 11 30.51 6.32 -11.65
CA VAL A 11 30.18 4.91 -11.41
C VAL A 11 31.40 4.08 -11.77
N ILE A 12 32.12 3.59 -10.77
CA ILE A 12 33.22 2.62 -10.97
C ILE A 12 32.62 1.22 -11.04
N LEU A 13 32.75 0.60 -12.21
CA LEU A 13 32.33 -0.76 -12.53
C LEU A 13 33.52 -1.70 -12.36
N THR A 14 33.42 -2.70 -11.46
CA THR A 14 34.37 -3.82 -11.44
C THR A 14 33.82 -4.94 -12.33
N ALA A 15 34.42 -5.13 -13.50
CA ALA A 15 34.09 -6.23 -14.39
C ALA A 15 34.75 -7.52 -13.89
N MET A 16 33.97 -8.57 -13.65
CA MET A 16 34.47 -9.95 -13.48
C MET A 16 34.08 -10.75 -14.73
N ALA A 17 35.10 -11.33 -15.37
CA ALA A 17 35.00 -12.19 -16.53
C ALA A 17 34.28 -13.53 -16.17
N MET A 18 33.34 -13.92 -17.02
CA MET A 18 32.69 -15.25 -16.96
C MET A 18 33.46 -16.27 -17.81
N ALA A 19 33.75 -17.42 -17.21
CA ALA A 19 34.19 -18.63 -17.91
C ALA A 19 33.00 -19.39 -18.52
N PRO A 20 33.16 -20.06 -19.70
CA PRO A 20 32.09 -20.80 -20.35
C PRO A 20 32.05 -22.27 -19.91
N GLY A 21 30.86 -22.81 -19.74
CA GLY A 21 30.62 -24.24 -19.87
C GLY A 21 29.79 -24.89 -18.79
N THR A 22 28.51 -25.17 -19.11
CA THR A 22 27.91 -26.46 -18.82
C THR A 22 26.61 -26.63 -19.65
N ARG A 23 26.52 -27.75 -20.36
CA ARG A 23 25.39 -28.19 -21.19
C ARG A 23 24.17 -28.52 -20.31
N ALA A 24 23.00 -27.95 -20.65
CA ALA A 24 21.73 -28.41 -20.13
C ALA A 24 21.10 -29.50 -21.00
N LEU A 25 20.67 -30.59 -20.38
CA LEU A 25 19.84 -31.63 -20.98
C LEU A 25 18.43 -31.10 -21.22
N ALA A 26 17.97 -31.18 -22.48
CA ALA A 26 16.59 -30.88 -22.83
C ALA A 26 15.71 -32.10 -22.57
N VAL A 27 14.73 -31.99 -21.70
CA VAL A 27 13.60 -32.91 -21.57
C VAL A 27 12.47 -32.44 -22.48
N ARG A 28 12.20 -33.19 -23.54
CA ARG A 28 11.00 -32.99 -24.38
C ARG A 28 9.77 -33.43 -23.58
N ARG A 29 8.81 -32.53 -23.45
CA ARG A 29 7.42 -32.85 -23.14
C ARG A 29 6.57 -32.55 -24.35
N ASP A 30 5.88 -33.59 -24.86
CA ASP A 30 4.80 -33.46 -25.81
C ASP A 30 3.65 -32.64 -25.21
N SER A 31 3.20 -31.65 -25.96
CA SER A 31 1.99 -30.89 -25.66
C SER A 31 1.14 -30.77 -26.91
N SER A 32 0.23 -31.71 -27.09
CA SER A 32 -0.96 -31.55 -27.93
C SER A 32 -2.13 -31.32 -26.96
N ASP A 33 -2.57 -30.10 -26.84
CA ASP A 33 -3.87 -29.51 -26.52
C ASP A 33 -3.68 -28.21 -25.78
N ALA A 34 -3.35 -27.15 -26.49
CA ALA A 34 -3.45 -25.79 -26.01
C ALA A 34 -4.37 -25.01 -26.95
N THR A 35 -5.63 -24.91 -26.56
CA THR A 35 -6.52 -23.84 -27.07
C THR A 35 -5.80 -22.51 -26.92
N PRO A 36 -5.64 -21.70 -27.97
CA PRO A 36 -4.96 -20.43 -27.84
C PRO A 36 -5.76 -19.52 -26.90
N LEU A 37 -5.19 -19.22 -25.75
CA LEU A 37 -5.70 -18.17 -24.87
C LEU A 37 -5.78 -16.89 -25.71
N ARG A 38 -7.01 -16.49 -26.01
CA ARG A 38 -7.33 -15.20 -26.63
C ARG A 38 -6.65 -14.12 -25.78
N VAL A 39 -5.58 -13.53 -26.29
CA VAL A 39 -4.98 -12.35 -25.71
C VAL A 39 -6.03 -11.25 -25.82
N VAL A 40 -6.82 -11.08 -24.77
CA VAL A 40 -7.62 -9.87 -24.58
C VAL A 40 -6.59 -8.76 -24.39
N GLN A 41 -6.44 -7.91 -25.40
CA GLN A 41 -5.76 -6.64 -25.25
C GLN A 41 -6.45 -5.93 -24.07
N SER A 42 -5.79 -5.93 -22.91
CA SER A 42 -6.23 -5.15 -21.77
C SER A 42 -6.01 -3.68 -22.16
N ALA A 43 -7.07 -3.03 -22.60
CA ALA A 43 -7.13 -1.58 -22.58
C ALA A 43 -6.75 -1.14 -21.15
N GLY A 44 -5.89 -0.14 -21.00
CA GLY A 44 -5.27 0.31 -19.74
C GLY A 44 -6.17 0.52 -18.52
N GLY A 45 -7.48 0.28 -18.66
CA GLY A 45 -8.48 0.44 -17.59
C GLY A 45 -8.35 -0.50 -16.38
N GLU A 46 -7.77 -1.69 -16.55
CA GLU A 46 -7.65 -2.65 -15.43
C GLU A 46 -6.76 -2.13 -14.30
N TYR A 47 -5.68 -1.40 -14.63
CA TYR A 47 -4.70 -0.92 -13.66
C TYR A 47 -4.92 0.55 -13.22
N GLU A 48 -5.84 1.29 -13.84
CA GLU A 48 -6.10 2.71 -13.53
C GLU A 48 -6.58 2.92 -12.09
N ASN A 49 -7.30 1.93 -11.56
CA ASN A 49 -7.86 1.96 -10.23
C ASN A 49 -7.03 1.18 -9.19
N LEU A 50 -5.78 0.88 -9.51
CA LEU A 50 -4.88 0.20 -8.59
C LEU A 50 -3.80 1.14 -8.05
N GLU A 51 -3.32 0.81 -6.86
CA GLU A 51 -2.16 1.40 -6.21
C GLU A 51 -1.33 0.31 -5.54
N ALA A 52 -0.04 0.57 -5.35
CA ALA A 52 0.85 -0.29 -4.59
C ALA A 52 1.18 0.32 -3.23
N VAL A 53 1.17 -0.50 -2.19
CA VAL A 53 1.65 -0.12 -0.86
C VAL A 53 2.91 -0.90 -0.57
N LEU A 54 4.01 -0.18 -0.40
CA LEU A 54 5.31 -0.73 -0.01
C LEU A 54 5.47 -0.55 1.50
N GLU A 55 5.44 -1.66 2.25
CA GLU A 55 5.70 -1.67 3.69
C GLU A 55 7.19 -1.76 3.96
N THR A 56 7.72 -0.81 4.73
CA THR A 56 9.12 -0.84 5.16
C THR A 56 9.23 -0.76 6.68
N ALA A 57 10.44 -0.99 7.22
CA ALA A 57 10.69 -0.76 8.64
C ALA A 57 10.60 0.73 9.05
N ARG A 58 10.60 1.65 8.08
CA ARG A 58 10.53 3.10 8.29
C ARG A 58 9.16 3.71 8.00
N GLY A 59 8.18 2.89 7.66
CA GLY A 59 6.83 3.32 7.30
C GLY A 59 6.41 2.79 5.92
N SER A 60 5.25 3.22 5.47
CA SER A 60 4.67 2.80 4.20
C SER A 60 4.82 3.88 3.13
N ILE A 61 5.03 3.45 1.88
CA ILE A 61 5.04 4.30 0.69
C ILE A 61 3.91 3.81 -0.22
N VAL A 62 3.01 4.71 -0.64
CA VAL A 62 1.92 4.38 -1.55
C VAL A 62 2.20 4.96 -2.93
N ILE A 63 2.11 4.11 -3.95
CA ILE A 63 2.38 4.46 -5.35
C ILE A 63 1.09 4.32 -6.15
N GLU A 64 0.67 5.38 -6.85
CA GLU A 64 -0.31 5.26 -7.92
C GLU A 64 0.40 5.01 -9.27
N PHE A 65 -0.28 4.28 -10.15
CA PHE A 65 0.27 3.88 -11.44
C PHE A 65 -0.16 4.79 -12.60
N PHE A 66 0.65 4.81 -13.65
CA PHE A 66 0.39 5.49 -14.93
C PHE A 66 0.21 4.49 -16.08
N PRO A 67 -0.86 3.66 -16.06
CA PRO A 67 -1.02 2.57 -17.03
C PRO A 67 -1.27 3.04 -18.47
N LYS A 68 -1.67 4.29 -18.68
CA LYS A 68 -1.77 4.90 -20.02
C LYS A 68 -0.41 5.28 -20.60
N ASP A 69 0.54 5.66 -19.75
CA ASP A 69 1.86 6.13 -20.16
C ASP A 69 2.90 5.00 -20.19
N ALA A 70 2.73 3.95 -19.36
CA ALA A 70 3.65 2.84 -19.21
C ALA A 70 2.92 1.50 -18.92
N PRO A 71 2.04 1.02 -19.83
CA PRO A 71 1.19 -0.14 -19.61
C PRO A 71 1.97 -1.43 -19.28
N LYS A 72 3.07 -1.69 -19.97
CA LYS A 72 3.89 -2.90 -19.78
C LYS A 72 4.62 -2.91 -18.44
N HIS A 73 5.16 -1.77 -18.03
CA HIS A 73 5.85 -1.64 -16.75
C HIS A 73 4.87 -1.73 -15.58
N VAL A 74 3.68 -1.11 -15.68
CA VAL A 74 2.63 -1.23 -14.67
C VAL A 74 2.16 -2.68 -14.55
N GLU A 75 1.83 -3.33 -15.65
CA GLU A 75 1.43 -4.74 -15.68
C GLU A 75 2.51 -5.63 -15.03
N TYR A 76 3.76 -5.44 -15.41
CA TYR A 76 4.89 -6.21 -14.88
C TYR A 76 5.02 -5.99 -13.37
N PHE A 77 5.06 -4.73 -12.92
CA PHE A 77 5.18 -4.41 -11.49
C PHE A 77 4.04 -5.04 -10.68
N VAL A 78 2.79 -4.90 -11.13
CA VAL A 78 1.61 -5.46 -10.46
C VAL A 78 1.68 -6.98 -10.37
N LYS A 79 2.06 -7.66 -11.46
CA LYS A 79 2.24 -9.13 -11.47
C LYS A 79 3.33 -9.58 -10.49
N GLN A 80 4.49 -8.91 -10.49
CA GLN A 80 5.59 -9.21 -9.57
C GLN A 80 5.19 -8.98 -8.11
N ALA A 81 4.51 -7.88 -7.81
CA ALA A 81 4.03 -7.58 -6.46
C ALA A 81 3.02 -8.63 -5.96
N ARG A 82 2.04 -9.00 -6.80
CA ARG A 82 1.06 -10.05 -6.45
C ARG A 82 1.71 -11.43 -6.24
N ALA A 83 2.82 -11.69 -6.89
CA ALA A 83 3.62 -12.91 -6.70
C ALA A 83 4.56 -12.84 -5.48
N GLY A 84 4.58 -11.74 -4.72
CA GLY A 84 5.49 -11.54 -3.58
C GLY A 84 6.95 -11.34 -4.00
N ALA A 85 7.20 -10.99 -5.27
CA ALA A 85 8.57 -10.87 -5.80
C ALA A 85 9.38 -9.73 -5.19
N TYR A 86 8.74 -8.78 -4.54
CA TYR A 86 9.40 -7.66 -3.84
C TYR A 86 9.58 -7.89 -2.34
N ASP A 87 8.87 -8.87 -1.77
CA ASP A 87 8.88 -9.12 -0.32
C ASP A 87 10.26 -9.58 0.13
N GLY A 88 10.80 -8.94 1.18
CA GLY A 88 12.14 -9.19 1.70
C GLY A 88 13.29 -8.60 0.85
N THR A 89 13.01 -7.94 -0.28
CA THR A 89 14.03 -7.18 -1.01
C THR A 89 14.38 -5.87 -0.31
N LEU A 90 15.47 -5.23 -0.70
CA LEU A 90 15.93 -4.00 -0.05
C LEU A 90 15.79 -2.79 -0.95
N PHE A 91 15.64 -1.61 -0.34
CA PHE A 91 16.20 -0.40 -0.90
C PHE A 91 17.71 -0.47 -0.73
N HIS A 92 18.40 -0.88 -1.77
CA HIS A 92 19.82 -1.23 -1.73
C HIS A 92 20.74 -0.09 -2.18
N ARG A 93 20.22 0.90 -2.91
CA ARG A 93 21.00 2.05 -3.38
C ARG A 93 20.27 3.35 -3.02
N MET A 94 21.03 4.30 -2.48
CA MET A 94 20.51 5.59 -2.02
C MET A 94 21.41 6.71 -2.46
N PHE A 95 20.81 7.69 -3.12
CA PHE A 95 21.45 8.97 -3.39
C PHE A 95 20.84 9.99 -2.44
N LYS A 96 21.65 10.47 -1.52
CA LYS A 96 21.20 11.40 -0.46
C LYS A 96 20.43 12.56 -1.05
N ASN A 97 19.18 12.75 -0.57
CA ASN A 97 18.23 13.75 -1.06
C ASN A 97 17.96 13.67 -2.59
N GLY A 98 18.29 12.58 -3.26
CA GLY A 98 18.12 12.41 -4.70
C GLY A 98 17.11 11.36 -5.06
N LEU A 99 17.44 10.11 -4.86
CA LEU A 99 16.56 8.97 -5.14
C LEU A 99 16.93 7.75 -4.30
N ILE A 100 16.00 6.80 -4.22
CA ILE A 100 16.21 5.47 -3.63
C ILE A 100 15.87 4.40 -4.66
N GLN A 101 16.66 3.32 -4.73
CA GLN A 101 16.47 2.22 -5.68
C GLN A 101 16.32 0.90 -4.93
N GLY A 102 15.32 0.11 -5.33
CA GLY A 102 14.97 -1.18 -4.72
C GLY A 102 14.52 -2.23 -5.73
N GLY A 103 13.99 -3.35 -5.22
CA GLY A 103 13.39 -4.39 -6.03
C GLY A 103 14.34 -5.43 -6.62
N ASP A 104 15.63 -5.41 -6.27
CA ASP A 104 16.58 -6.45 -6.68
C ASP A 104 16.38 -7.73 -5.86
N PRO A 105 16.01 -8.88 -6.46
CA PRO A 105 15.78 -10.14 -5.75
C PRO A 105 17.04 -10.70 -5.06
N LEU A 106 18.24 -10.34 -5.52
CA LEU A 106 19.51 -10.79 -4.89
C LEU A 106 19.70 -10.19 -3.51
N THR A 107 19.03 -9.07 -3.20
CA THR A 107 19.15 -8.40 -1.90
C THR A 107 18.50 -9.14 -0.73
N ARG A 108 17.69 -10.18 -1.03
CA ARG A 108 17.14 -11.08 0.01
C ARG A 108 18.22 -11.86 0.74
N ASN A 109 19.30 -12.18 0.04
CA ASN A 109 20.41 -12.91 0.65
C ASN A 109 21.21 -11.99 1.60
N PRO A 110 21.18 -12.22 2.93
CA PRO A 110 21.85 -11.36 3.89
C PRO A 110 23.37 -11.58 3.98
N ALA A 111 23.91 -12.63 3.33
CA ALA A 111 25.31 -12.98 3.43
C ALA A 111 26.21 -11.82 2.96
N PRO A 112 27.26 -11.45 3.69
CA PRO A 112 28.16 -10.34 3.31
C PRO A 112 28.71 -10.46 1.88
N ALA A 113 29.05 -11.68 1.45
CA ALA A 113 29.57 -11.95 0.11
C ALA A 113 28.52 -11.70 -1.01
N ALA A 114 27.21 -11.81 -0.71
CA ALA A 114 26.14 -11.53 -1.68
C ALA A 114 26.02 -10.03 -1.99
N ARG A 115 26.48 -9.17 -1.08
CA ARG A 115 26.33 -7.73 -1.18
C ARG A 115 26.99 -7.11 -2.41
N ALA A 116 28.10 -7.71 -2.87
CA ALA A 116 28.79 -7.28 -4.10
C ALA A 116 27.92 -7.44 -5.37
N LYS A 117 26.87 -8.26 -5.31
CA LYS A 117 25.93 -8.50 -6.42
C LYS A 117 24.66 -7.65 -6.35
N TYR A 118 24.46 -6.87 -5.29
CA TYR A 118 23.27 -6.03 -5.15
C TYR A 118 23.21 -5.01 -6.28
N GLY A 119 22.03 -4.84 -6.86
CA GLY A 119 21.78 -3.99 -8.02
C GLY A 119 21.95 -4.68 -9.36
N THR A 120 22.36 -5.97 -9.40
CA THR A 120 22.55 -6.71 -10.67
C THR A 120 21.44 -7.72 -10.98
N GLY A 121 20.57 -8.02 -10.00
CA GLY A 121 19.49 -9.00 -10.16
C GLY A 121 18.18 -8.39 -10.68
N GLY A 122 17.34 -9.24 -11.29
CA GLY A 122 15.97 -8.86 -11.69
C GLY A 122 15.86 -7.82 -12.81
N LEU A 123 16.94 -7.55 -13.54
CA LEU A 123 16.96 -6.70 -14.73
C LEU A 123 16.83 -7.57 -15.98
N ASN A 124 16.67 -6.92 -17.14
CA ASN A 124 16.59 -7.57 -18.46
C ASN A 124 15.39 -8.54 -18.57
N ALA A 125 14.22 -8.11 -18.14
CA ALA A 125 12.99 -8.89 -18.21
C ALA A 125 12.32 -8.89 -19.60
N GLY A 126 12.99 -8.32 -20.62
CA GLY A 126 12.44 -8.21 -21.98
C GLY A 126 11.31 -7.18 -22.11
N LEU A 127 11.24 -6.21 -21.20
CA LEU A 127 10.27 -5.12 -21.28
C LEU A 127 10.73 -4.10 -22.31
N PRO A 128 9.85 -3.66 -23.22
CA PRO A 128 10.16 -2.52 -24.10
C PRO A 128 10.22 -1.24 -23.25
N ASP A 129 11.08 -0.30 -23.65
CA ASP A 129 11.10 1.00 -23.00
C ASP A 129 9.80 1.77 -23.31
N GLU A 130 9.19 2.33 -22.28
CA GLU A 130 7.98 3.15 -22.39
C GLU A 130 8.28 4.57 -21.90
N VAL A 131 9.33 5.17 -22.47
CA VAL A 131 9.73 6.55 -22.16
C VAL A 131 8.58 7.49 -22.52
N ASN A 132 8.21 8.34 -21.58
CA ASN A 132 7.02 9.16 -21.67
C ASN A 132 7.27 10.61 -21.21
N LYS A 133 6.24 11.45 -21.22
CA LYS A 133 6.32 12.88 -20.87
C LYS A 133 6.47 13.16 -19.37
N ASN A 134 6.24 12.16 -18.51
CA ASN A 134 6.33 12.34 -17.08
C ASN A 134 7.78 12.64 -16.67
N LYS A 135 7.93 13.61 -15.77
CA LYS A 135 9.22 14.13 -15.34
C LYS A 135 9.70 13.45 -14.06
N HIS A 136 11.01 13.34 -13.90
CA HIS A 136 11.64 12.83 -12.68
C HIS A 136 11.68 13.91 -11.59
N ILE A 137 10.49 14.36 -11.18
CA ILE A 137 10.30 15.25 -10.04
C ILE A 137 10.13 14.42 -8.75
N GLY A 138 10.12 15.07 -7.59
CA GLY A 138 9.89 14.39 -6.32
C GLY A 138 8.62 13.54 -6.35
N GLY A 139 8.73 12.29 -5.97
CA GLY A 139 7.67 11.29 -6.00
C GLY A 139 7.63 10.42 -7.27
N ALA A 140 8.28 10.78 -8.38
CA ALA A 140 8.28 9.93 -9.58
C ALA A 140 8.85 8.54 -9.29
N VAL A 141 8.18 7.50 -9.81
CA VAL A 141 8.59 6.10 -9.71
C VAL A 141 8.91 5.58 -11.10
N SER A 142 10.15 5.13 -11.27
CA SER A 142 10.69 4.76 -12.58
C SER A 142 11.35 3.38 -12.58
N ALA A 143 11.30 2.72 -13.73
CA ALA A 143 11.98 1.45 -13.94
C ALA A 143 13.50 1.66 -14.01
N ALA A 144 14.26 0.86 -13.28
CA ALA A 144 15.72 0.86 -13.39
C ALA A 144 16.16 -0.01 -14.57
N MET A 145 17.24 0.40 -15.22
CA MET A 145 17.85 -0.32 -16.34
C MET A 145 19.33 -0.65 -16.04
N MET A 146 19.89 -1.59 -16.78
CA MET A 146 21.32 -1.87 -16.72
C MET A 146 22.13 -0.67 -17.23
N LEU A 147 23.27 -0.44 -16.60
CA LEU A 147 24.24 0.54 -17.13
C LEU A 147 24.81 0.03 -18.45
N ASN A 148 25.09 0.96 -19.35
CA ASN A 148 25.77 0.65 -20.58
C ASN A 148 27.26 0.36 -20.29
N PRO A 149 27.78 -0.85 -20.58
CA PRO A 149 29.18 -1.17 -20.31
C PRO A 149 30.18 -0.27 -21.08
N ALA A 150 29.74 0.29 -22.21
CA ALA A 150 30.57 1.18 -23.01
C ALA A 150 30.56 2.63 -22.52
N ASN A 151 29.57 3.01 -21.73
CA ASN A 151 29.45 4.36 -21.16
C ASN A 151 28.68 4.30 -19.83
N ALA A 152 29.41 4.34 -18.72
CA ALA A 152 28.83 4.24 -17.37
C ALA A 152 27.86 5.40 -17.00
N ASN A 153 27.81 6.47 -17.81
CA ASN A 153 26.86 7.57 -17.64
C ASN A 153 25.56 7.37 -18.43
N ASP A 154 25.42 6.23 -19.10
CA ASP A 154 24.28 5.90 -19.93
C ASP A 154 23.70 4.53 -19.53
N VAL A 155 22.49 4.23 -20.01
CA VAL A 155 21.80 2.99 -19.73
C VAL A 155 21.62 2.17 -21.01
N LYS A 156 21.51 0.85 -20.84
CA LYS A 156 21.21 -0.06 -21.94
C LYS A 156 19.70 -0.14 -22.14
N PRO A 157 19.14 0.35 -23.26
CA PRO A 157 17.71 0.28 -23.52
C PRO A 157 17.17 -1.15 -23.50
N GLY A 158 15.89 -1.32 -23.13
CA GLY A 158 15.20 -2.62 -23.12
C GLY A 158 15.69 -3.57 -22.03
N THR A 159 16.39 -3.09 -21.01
CA THR A 159 16.92 -3.92 -19.92
C THR A 159 16.22 -3.75 -18.57
N SER A 160 15.10 -3.03 -18.53
CA SER A 160 14.29 -2.89 -17.32
C SER A 160 13.70 -4.23 -16.86
N GLY A 161 13.32 -4.28 -15.59
CA GLY A 161 12.79 -5.48 -14.97
C GLY A 161 12.19 -5.19 -13.59
N ALA A 162 12.54 -6.00 -12.59
CA ALA A 162 11.99 -5.87 -11.24
C ALA A 162 12.50 -4.64 -10.48
N GLN A 163 13.69 -4.13 -10.81
CA GLN A 163 14.23 -2.98 -10.08
C GLN A 163 13.54 -1.67 -10.47
N PHE A 164 13.29 -0.85 -9.47
CA PHE A 164 12.68 0.46 -9.61
C PHE A 164 13.38 1.48 -8.72
N PHE A 165 13.20 2.77 -9.02
CA PHE A 165 13.66 3.84 -8.15
C PHE A 165 12.55 4.87 -7.91
N ILE A 166 12.62 5.50 -6.73
CA ILE A 166 11.74 6.60 -6.32
C ILE A 166 12.57 7.86 -6.23
N VAL A 167 12.17 8.88 -6.95
CA VAL A 167 12.82 10.20 -6.94
C VAL A 167 12.41 10.97 -5.68
N VAL A 168 13.37 11.45 -4.92
CA VAL A 168 13.13 12.27 -3.71
C VAL A 168 13.20 13.76 -4.04
N ALA A 169 14.19 14.16 -4.84
CA ALA A 169 14.31 15.53 -5.36
C ALA A 169 14.49 15.51 -6.89
N PRO A 170 14.09 16.56 -7.62
CA PRO A 170 14.09 16.58 -9.08
C PRO A 170 15.41 16.12 -9.71
N GLN A 171 15.32 15.22 -10.69
CA GLN A 171 16.43 14.62 -11.43
C GLN A 171 16.23 14.80 -12.95
N PRO A 172 16.28 16.02 -13.49
CA PRO A 172 15.93 16.29 -14.89
C PRO A 172 16.85 15.58 -15.90
N MET A 173 18.06 15.17 -15.47
CA MET A 173 18.98 14.38 -16.31
C MET A 173 18.49 12.97 -16.63
N LEU A 174 17.48 12.47 -15.90
CA LEU A 174 16.85 11.17 -16.12
C LEU A 174 15.65 11.27 -17.08
N ASP A 175 15.17 12.48 -17.35
CA ASP A 175 14.04 12.71 -18.27
C ASP A 175 14.37 12.18 -19.66
N ALA A 176 13.36 11.62 -20.33
CA ALA A 176 13.47 11.01 -21.64
C ALA A 176 14.47 9.83 -21.75
N LYS A 177 14.94 9.29 -20.62
CA LYS A 177 15.83 8.11 -20.58
C LYS A 177 15.17 6.92 -19.91
N PHE A 178 14.41 7.16 -18.82
CA PHE A 178 13.79 6.11 -18.04
C PHE A 178 12.27 6.16 -18.16
N THR A 179 11.64 4.99 -18.04
CA THR A 179 10.19 4.86 -18.00
C THR A 179 9.66 5.24 -16.63
N VAL A 180 8.92 6.35 -16.55
CA VAL A 180 8.15 6.72 -15.36
C VAL A 180 6.81 5.98 -15.42
N PHE A 181 6.56 5.04 -14.49
CA PHE A 181 5.35 4.22 -14.50
C PHE A 181 4.39 4.51 -13.34
N GLY A 182 4.74 5.42 -12.45
CA GLY A 182 3.90 5.82 -11.32
C GLY A 182 4.46 7.00 -10.54
N ARG A 183 3.76 7.35 -9.48
CA ARG A 183 4.23 8.35 -8.50
C ARG A 183 3.83 7.98 -7.09
N VAL A 184 4.63 8.42 -6.12
CA VAL A 184 4.28 8.34 -4.70
C VAL A 184 3.16 9.34 -4.39
N ILE A 185 2.10 8.86 -3.76
CA ILE A 185 0.97 9.68 -3.31
C ILE A 185 0.90 9.81 -1.79
N GLU A 186 1.52 8.87 -1.06
CA GLU A 186 1.67 8.91 0.41
C GLU A 186 3.05 8.37 0.79
N GLY A 187 3.67 8.88 1.87
CA GLY A 187 4.96 8.38 2.39
C GLY A 187 6.20 8.97 1.71
N MET A 188 6.13 10.19 1.16
CA MET A 188 7.33 10.88 0.66
C MET A 188 8.33 11.23 1.75
N ASP A 189 7.88 11.46 2.97
CA ASP A 189 8.72 11.60 4.17
C ASP A 189 9.48 10.32 4.48
N VAL A 190 8.84 9.15 4.33
CA VAL A 190 9.48 7.83 4.46
C VAL A 190 10.54 7.64 3.37
N ALA A 191 10.23 7.96 2.10
CA ALA A 191 11.19 7.89 1.01
C ALA A 191 12.40 8.82 1.25
N ALA A 192 12.15 10.04 1.74
CA ALA A 192 13.20 10.98 2.11
C ALA A 192 14.06 10.47 3.27
N ALA A 193 13.44 9.90 4.32
CA ALA A 193 14.16 9.30 5.45
C ALA A 193 15.03 8.10 5.01
N ILE A 194 14.54 7.30 4.04
CA ILE A 194 15.33 6.22 3.44
C ILE A 194 16.51 6.79 2.65
N SER A 195 16.31 7.83 1.84
CA SER A 195 17.38 8.42 1.02
C SER A 195 18.51 9.03 1.85
N ASN A 196 18.22 9.42 3.09
CA ASN A 196 19.17 9.96 4.06
C ASN A 196 19.80 8.89 4.97
N ALA A 197 19.48 7.61 4.77
CA ALA A 197 20.08 6.54 5.53
C ALA A 197 21.59 6.38 5.19
N PRO A 198 22.38 5.79 6.11
CA PRO A 198 23.78 5.57 5.85
C PRO A 198 24.04 4.72 4.60
N ALA A 199 24.94 5.19 3.75
CA ALA A 199 25.38 4.51 2.53
C ALA A 199 26.91 4.62 2.39
N ASN A 200 27.51 3.65 1.69
CA ASN A 200 28.94 3.67 1.39
C ASN A 200 29.26 4.61 0.19
N ALA A 201 30.52 4.71 -0.17
CA ALA A 201 31.00 5.56 -1.27
C ALA A 201 30.39 5.19 -2.64
N GLN A 202 29.84 3.98 -2.81
CA GLN A 202 29.14 3.51 -4.00
C GLN A 202 27.61 3.72 -3.90
N ASN A 203 27.14 4.49 -2.92
CA ASN A 203 25.73 4.72 -2.62
C ASN A 203 24.95 3.45 -2.24
N LEU A 204 25.61 2.36 -1.86
CA LEU A 204 24.96 1.17 -1.35
C LEU A 204 24.62 1.35 0.14
N ALA A 205 23.38 1.03 0.49
CA ALA A 205 22.91 1.07 1.87
C ALA A 205 23.84 0.30 2.81
N THR A 206 24.24 0.89 3.95
CA THR A 206 24.97 0.15 4.99
C THR A 206 24.03 -0.67 5.85
N ASP A 207 22.83 -0.16 6.10
CA ASP A 207 21.77 -0.83 6.82
C ASP A 207 20.87 -1.63 5.87
N ARG A 208 20.23 -2.66 6.40
CA ARG A 208 19.19 -3.40 5.66
C ARG A 208 17.87 -2.66 5.74
N ILE A 209 17.52 -1.91 4.69
CA ILE A 209 16.23 -1.23 4.58
C ILE A 209 15.30 -2.09 3.73
N GLU A 210 14.59 -2.96 4.41
CA GLU A 210 13.76 -4.00 3.81
C GLU A 210 12.41 -3.46 3.35
N ILE A 211 12.01 -3.87 2.14
CA ILE A 211 10.63 -3.85 1.67
C ILE A 211 10.00 -5.13 2.23
N LYS A 212 9.30 -5.00 3.35
CA LYS A 212 8.68 -6.15 4.05
C LYS A 212 7.65 -6.83 3.19
N ARG A 213 6.85 -6.02 2.48
CA ARG A 213 5.77 -6.49 1.60
C ARG A 213 5.39 -5.41 0.60
N VAL A 214 4.94 -5.83 -0.58
CA VAL A 214 4.25 -4.97 -1.54
C VAL A 214 2.84 -5.49 -1.79
N THR A 215 1.84 -4.70 -1.42
CA THR A 215 0.42 -5.04 -1.60
C THR A 215 -0.18 -4.21 -2.73
N ILE A 216 -0.85 -4.86 -3.68
CA ILE A 216 -1.65 -4.20 -4.71
C ILE A 216 -3.09 -4.12 -4.24
N ARG A 217 -3.64 -2.91 -4.20
CA ARG A 217 -5.01 -2.65 -3.76
C ARG A 217 -5.73 -1.69 -4.70
N GLY A 218 -7.05 -1.64 -4.62
CA GLY A 218 -7.83 -0.63 -5.34
C GLY A 218 -7.52 0.77 -4.83
N LYS A 219 -7.49 1.74 -5.75
CA LYS A 219 -7.36 3.17 -5.43
C LYS A 219 -8.45 3.58 -4.45
N ALA A 220 -8.05 4.30 -3.45
CA ALA A 220 -9.01 4.86 -2.53
C ALA A 220 -9.77 6.03 -3.17
N PRO A 221 -11.03 6.26 -2.81
CA PRO A 221 -11.78 7.42 -3.27
C PRO A 221 -11.17 8.73 -2.73
N THR A 222 -11.37 9.81 -3.48
CA THR A 222 -11.04 11.16 -3.00
C THR A 222 -11.95 11.59 -1.85
N VAL A 223 -11.58 12.66 -1.13
CA VAL A 223 -12.42 13.22 -0.06
C VAL A 223 -13.80 13.59 -0.60
N GLU A 224 -13.87 14.25 -1.76
CA GLU A 224 -15.12 14.64 -2.40
C GLU A 224 -15.98 13.42 -2.77
N GLN A 225 -15.37 12.38 -3.31
CA GLN A 225 -16.07 11.14 -3.60
C GLN A 225 -16.61 10.48 -2.33
N MET A 226 -15.80 10.44 -1.26
CA MET A 226 -16.23 9.88 0.03
C MET A 226 -17.37 10.67 0.66
N LYS A 227 -17.34 12.00 0.62
CA LYS A 227 -18.43 12.86 1.12
C LYS A 227 -19.75 12.63 0.37
N ALA A 228 -19.66 12.29 -0.92
CA ALA A 228 -20.85 11.98 -1.71
C ALA A 228 -21.41 10.58 -1.44
N MET A 229 -20.62 9.68 -0.84
CA MET A 229 -21.05 8.31 -0.56
C MET A 229 -22.13 8.26 0.52
N LYS A 230 -23.18 7.48 0.23
CA LYS A 230 -24.21 7.10 1.19
C LYS A 230 -23.97 5.66 1.63
N GLY A 231 -23.90 5.44 2.93
CA GLY A 231 -23.63 4.13 3.49
C GLY A 231 -24.87 3.51 4.15
N THR A 232 -24.96 2.19 4.06
CA THR A 232 -25.97 1.40 4.77
C THR A 232 -25.28 0.30 5.54
N ILE A 233 -25.55 0.20 6.86
CA ILE A 233 -25.12 -0.89 7.74
C ILE A 233 -26.32 -1.73 8.07
N GLU A 234 -26.43 -2.92 7.48
CA GLU A 234 -27.47 -3.89 7.77
C GLU A 234 -27.03 -4.73 8.96
N THR A 235 -27.81 -4.72 10.04
CA THR A 235 -27.56 -5.53 11.23
C THR A 235 -28.65 -6.57 11.44
N SER A 236 -28.45 -7.49 12.40
CA SER A 236 -29.48 -8.45 12.79
C SER A 236 -30.68 -7.81 13.49
N VAL A 237 -30.57 -6.57 13.98
CA VAL A 237 -31.61 -5.86 14.74
C VAL A 237 -32.15 -4.60 14.07
N GLY A 238 -31.69 -4.30 12.86
CA GLY A 238 -32.15 -3.15 12.06
C GLY A 238 -31.06 -2.60 11.15
N THR A 239 -31.39 -1.51 10.48
CA THR A 239 -30.53 -0.87 9.47
C THR A 239 -30.16 0.54 9.88
N LEU A 240 -28.92 0.91 9.74
CA LEU A 240 -28.37 2.25 9.96
C LEU A 240 -27.98 2.83 8.58
N LYS A 241 -28.33 4.09 8.32
CA LYS A 241 -27.77 4.84 7.19
C LYS A 241 -26.69 5.79 7.72
N ILE A 242 -25.58 5.86 7.01
CA ILE A 242 -24.40 6.64 7.43
C ILE A 242 -23.92 7.58 6.33
N GLU A 243 -23.27 8.66 6.76
CA GLU A 243 -22.49 9.57 5.92
C GLU A 243 -21.05 9.60 6.40
N LEU A 244 -20.11 9.68 5.46
CA LEU A 244 -18.69 9.78 5.78
C LEU A 244 -18.29 11.23 6.10
N LEU A 245 -17.51 11.43 7.14
CA LEU A 245 -16.98 12.73 7.58
C LEU A 245 -15.53 12.89 7.11
N ALA A 246 -15.31 12.74 5.81
CA ALA A 246 -13.99 12.65 5.22
C ALA A 246 -13.15 13.93 5.27
N ASP A 247 -13.77 15.12 5.47
CA ASP A 247 -13.01 16.37 5.66
C ASP A 247 -12.21 16.36 6.96
N GLY A 248 -12.79 15.79 8.03
CA GLY A 248 -12.18 15.76 9.36
C GLY A 248 -11.26 14.54 9.60
N ALA A 249 -11.44 13.47 8.81
CA ALA A 249 -10.72 12.21 8.97
C ALA A 249 -10.56 11.48 7.62
N PRO A 250 -9.84 12.07 6.65
CA PRO A 250 -9.76 11.54 5.29
C PRO A 250 -9.13 10.14 5.21
N ASN A 251 -8.11 9.84 6.02
CA ASN A 251 -7.45 8.54 5.98
C ASN A 251 -8.29 7.47 6.66
N SER A 252 -8.91 7.78 7.79
CA SER A 252 -9.79 6.86 8.51
C SER A 252 -11.05 6.54 7.69
N ALA A 253 -11.67 7.55 7.05
CA ALA A 253 -12.79 7.34 6.14
C ALA A 253 -12.38 6.48 4.93
N ARG A 254 -11.19 6.72 4.38
CA ARG A 254 -10.63 5.97 3.25
C ARG A 254 -10.39 4.49 3.61
N GLU A 255 -9.81 4.22 4.78
CA GLU A 255 -9.63 2.84 5.25
C GLU A 255 -10.97 2.15 5.50
N PHE A 256 -11.94 2.83 6.10
CA PHE A 256 -13.29 2.29 6.26
C PHE A 256 -13.89 1.88 4.90
N VAL A 257 -13.81 2.75 3.88
CA VAL A 257 -14.27 2.42 2.51
C VAL A 257 -13.56 1.20 1.95
N ARG A 258 -12.26 1.06 2.17
CA ARG A 258 -11.49 -0.11 1.73
C ARG A 258 -11.96 -1.39 2.42
N TYR A 259 -12.16 -1.35 3.71
CA TYR A 259 -12.62 -2.50 4.49
C TYR A 259 -14.05 -2.92 4.10
N VAL A 260 -14.93 -1.94 3.85
CA VAL A 260 -16.27 -2.22 3.33
C VAL A 260 -16.22 -2.89 1.97
N LYS A 261 -15.46 -2.34 1.01
CA LYS A 261 -15.29 -2.94 -0.33
C LYS A 261 -14.67 -4.33 -0.29
N ALA A 262 -13.84 -4.61 0.69
CA ALA A 262 -13.23 -5.93 0.90
C ALA A 262 -14.14 -6.91 1.66
N GLY A 263 -15.33 -6.48 2.11
CA GLY A 263 -16.28 -7.28 2.89
C GLY A 263 -15.76 -7.64 4.29
N ILE A 264 -14.83 -6.84 4.84
CA ILE A 264 -14.21 -7.13 6.14
C ILE A 264 -15.23 -7.09 7.28
N TYR A 265 -16.22 -6.23 7.20
CA TYR A 265 -17.25 -6.11 8.24
C TYR A 265 -18.37 -7.15 8.12
N ASP A 266 -18.45 -7.90 7.02
CA ASP A 266 -19.51 -8.90 6.80
C ASP A 266 -19.36 -10.03 7.84
N GLY A 267 -20.39 -10.24 8.64
CA GLY A 267 -20.39 -11.18 9.77
C GLY A 267 -19.68 -10.68 11.03
N ALA A 268 -19.16 -9.46 11.07
CA ALA A 268 -18.64 -8.88 12.30
C ALA A 268 -19.78 -8.60 13.31
N THR A 269 -19.46 -8.53 14.59
CA THR A 269 -20.48 -8.30 15.63
C THR A 269 -20.20 -7.06 16.45
N PHE A 270 -21.26 -6.52 17.03
CA PHE A 270 -21.16 -5.65 18.19
C PHE A 270 -20.79 -6.53 19.39
N TYR A 271 -19.50 -6.67 19.62
CA TYR A 271 -18.96 -7.63 20.61
C TYR A 271 -18.93 -7.10 22.03
N ARG A 272 -19.05 -5.78 22.17
CA ARG A 272 -19.01 -5.09 23.45
C ARG A 272 -20.02 -3.95 23.49
N VAL A 273 -20.82 -3.92 24.55
CA VAL A 273 -21.73 -2.81 24.85
C VAL A 273 -21.45 -2.37 26.28
N SER A 274 -21.00 -1.14 26.46
CA SER A 274 -20.62 -0.61 27.76
C SER A 274 -21.51 0.58 28.15
N ALA A 275 -21.86 0.64 29.44
CA ALA A 275 -22.65 1.73 30.01
C ALA A 275 -23.97 2.04 29.25
N LYS A 276 -24.51 1.10 28.48
CA LYS A 276 -25.73 1.22 27.68
C LYS A 276 -25.71 2.38 26.66
N TYR A 277 -24.55 2.77 26.20
CA TYR A 277 -24.43 3.79 25.15
C TYR A 277 -23.21 3.64 24.24
N TYR A 278 -22.20 2.86 24.61
CA TYR A 278 -20.95 2.67 23.86
C TYR A 278 -20.89 1.25 23.31
N MET A 279 -20.75 1.13 22.00
CA MET A 279 -20.81 -0.15 21.29
C MET A 279 -19.59 -0.30 20.40
N GLU A 280 -18.82 -1.37 20.58
CA GLU A 280 -17.64 -1.69 19.79
C GLU A 280 -17.90 -2.79 18.77
N VAL A 281 -17.35 -2.61 17.57
CA VAL A 281 -17.38 -3.55 16.45
C VAL A 281 -15.97 -3.95 16.06
N GLY A 282 -15.78 -5.22 15.72
CA GLY A 282 -14.59 -5.61 14.99
C GLY A 282 -13.55 -6.40 15.76
N TYR A 283 -13.91 -7.18 16.77
CA TYR A 283 -12.97 -8.07 17.46
C TYR A 283 -12.80 -9.40 16.70
N LEU A 284 -11.57 -9.93 16.65
CA LEU A 284 -11.21 -11.13 15.89
C LEU A 284 -12.11 -12.35 16.15
N ASP A 285 -12.44 -12.59 17.41
CA ASP A 285 -13.22 -13.77 17.81
C ASP A 285 -14.73 -13.64 17.53
N THR A 286 -15.16 -12.50 16.96
CA THR A 286 -16.56 -12.28 16.61
C THR A 286 -16.97 -12.99 15.32
N TRP A 287 -16.01 -13.33 14.46
CA TRP A 287 -16.26 -14.18 13.31
C TRP A 287 -16.19 -15.66 13.65
N PRO A 288 -16.98 -16.51 12.97
CA PRO A 288 -16.77 -17.95 13.02
C PRO A 288 -15.32 -18.32 12.71
N ALA A 289 -14.83 -19.40 13.32
CA ALA A 289 -13.44 -19.81 13.21
C ALA A 289 -12.97 -20.11 11.76
N ASP A 290 -13.90 -20.50 10.91
CA ASP A 290 -13.72 -20.81 9.48
C ASP A 290 -13.94 -19.61 8.56
N SER A 291 -14.37 -18.47 9.09
CA SER A 291 -14.64 -17.26 8.31
C SER A 291 -13.40 -16.82 7.50
N PRO A 292 -13.54 -16.55 6.19
CA PRO A 292 -12.47 -15.97 5.40
C PRO A 292 -11.95 -14.64 5.97
N ASN A 293 -12.82 -13.86 6.61
CA ASN A 293 -12.47 -12.57 7.18
C ASN A 293 -11.57 -12.72 8.42
N ARG A 294 -11.73 -13.77 9.23
CA ARG A 294 -10.83 -14.06 10.34
C ARG A 294 -9.37 -14.27 9.87
N LYS A 295 -9.16 -14.88 8.72
CA LYS A 295 -7.81 -15.05 8.12
C LYS A 295 -7.26 -13.74 7.55
N ARG A 296 -8.12 -12.91 6.94
CA ARG A 296 -7.75 -11.59 6.41
C ARG A 296 -7.40 -10.59 7.50
N TYR A 297 -8.04 -10.70 8.65
CA TYR A 297 -7.85 -9.84 9.82
C TYR A 297 -6.38 -9.69 10.24
N ILE A 298 -5.60 -10.78 10.23
CA ILE A 298 -4.19 -10.78 10.67
C ILE A 298 -3.31 -9.88 9.78
N SER A 299 -3.78 -9.54 8.58
CA SER A 299 -3.10 -8.69 7.62
C SER A 299 -3.65 -7.25 7.55
N LEU A 300 -4.61 -6.89 8.39
CA LEU A 300 -5.16 -5.53 8.42
C LEU A 300 -4.23 -4.55 9.14
N TRP A 301 -4.19 -3.34 8.63
CA TRP A 301 -3.21 -2.32 8.98
C TRP A 301 -3.72 -1.40 10.07
N SER A 302 -2.75 -0.88 10.82
CA SER A 302 -2.96 0.33 11.62
C SER A 302 -2.43 1.52 10.84
N ILE A 303 -3.15 2.63 10.87
CA ILE A 303 -2.72 3.91 10.31
C ILE A 303 -2.48 4.91 11.44
N PRO A 304 -1.60 5.90 11.27
CA PRO A 304 -1.47 6.98 12.24
C PRO A 304 -2.81 7.64 12.50
N ALA A 305 -3.13 7.86 13.77
CA ALA A 305 -4.39 8.52 14.15
C ALA A 305 -4.41 9.96 13.65
N GLU A 306 -5.50 10.34 13.00
CA GLU A 306 -5.73 11.72 12.58
C GLU A 306 -6.21 12.56 13.77
N LYS A 307 -5.80 13.83 13.80
CA LYS A 307 -6.34 14.78 14.77
C LYS A 307 -7.72 15.23 14.30
N SER A 308 -8.75 14.90 15.08
CA SER A 308 -10.12 15.34 14.82
C SER A 308 -10.56 16.32 15.90
N SER A 309 -11.19 17.42 15.50
CA SER A 309 -11.88 18.36 16.41
C SER A 309 -13.36 18.02 16.57
N ALA A 310 -13.85 16.96 15.92
CA ALA A 310 -15.22 16.52 16.00
C ALA A 310 -15.56 16.00 17.40
N GLN A 311 -16.79 16.27 17.86
CA GLN A 311 -17.28 15.84 19.16
C GLN A 311 -17.99 14.49 19.08
N HIS A 312 -17.85 13.67 20.11
CA HIS A 312 -18.54 12.39 20.22
C HIS A 312 -20.01 12.60 20.63
N VAL A 313 -20.81 12.99 19.65
CA VAL A 313 -22.26 13.09 19.76
C VAL A 313 -22.94 11.80 19.33
N ARG A 314 -24.20 11.61 19.73
CA ARG A 314 -25.01 10.43 19.36
C ARG A 314 -24.93 10.10 17.88
N GLY A 315 -24.67 8.84 17.56
CA GLY A 315 -24.65 8.32 16.20
C GLY A 315 -23.33 8.44 15.45
N VAL A 316 -22.27 9.01 16.05
CA VAL A 316 -20.96 9.02 15.37
C VAL A 316 -20.33 7.63 15.34
N LEU A 317 -19.57 7.35 14.27
CA LEU A 317 -18.70 6.20 14.16
C LEU A 317 -17.26 6.66 14.28
N SER A 318 -16.51 6.06 15.18
CA SER A 318 -15.17 6.50 15.54
C SER A 318 -14.20 5.32 15.61
N MET A 319 -13.03 5.43 15.00
CA MET A 319 -11.95 4.46 15.17
C MET A 319 -11.20 4.75 16.47
N ARG A 320 -10.99 3.72 17.27
CA ARG A 320 -10.26 3.86 18.52
C ARG A 320 -8.78 4.15 18.27
N ILE A 321 -8.21 5.07 19.04
CA ILE A 321 -6.78 5.34 19.04
C ILE A 321 -6.08 4.37 19.99
N GLY A 322 -5.14 3.60 19.50
CA GLY A 322 -4.29 2.71 20.28
C GLY A 322 -3.26 3.46 21.12
N GLN A 323 -2.60 2.75 22.03
CA GLN A 323 -1.52 3.33 22.86
C GLN A 323 -0.31 3.78 22.03
N ASP A 324 -0.12 3.19 20.85
CA ASP A 324 0.91 3.50 19.87
C ASP A 324 0.57 4.72 18.99
N GLY A 325 -0.58 5.37 19.22
CA GLY A 325 -1.04 6.50 18.42
C GLY A 325 -1.58 6.13 17.05
N THR A 326 -1.91 4.86 16.81
CA THR A 326 -2.51 4.39 15.56
C THR A 326 -3.99 4.09 15.72
N THR A 327 -4.72 4.04 14.59
CA THR A 327 -6.08 3.51 14.50
C THR A 327 -6.08 2.28 13.58
N ASN A 328 -7.08 1.44 13.73
CA ASN A 328 -7.26 0.25 12.89
C ASN A 328 -8.73 0.11 12.47
N TRP A 329 -9.10 -1.04 11.92
CA TRP A 329 -10.44 -1.31 11.41
C TRP A 329 -11.53 -1.41 12.49
N TYR A 330 -11.17 -1.48 13.78
CA TYR A 330 -12.13 -1.42 14.88
C TYR A 330 -12.79 -0.05 14.92
N PHE A 331 -14.11 -0.04 15.01
CA PHE A 331 -14.80 1.19 15.28
C PHE A 331 -15.80 1.00 16.42
N PHE A 332 -16.16 2.11 17.01
CA PHE A 332 -17.25 2.16 17.98
C PHE A 332 -18.27 3.20 17.53
N THR A 333 -19.48 3.06 18.03
CA THR A 333 -20.54 4.05 17.91
C THR A 333 -21.19 4.27 19.25
N ILE A 334 -21.91 5.37 19.39
CA ILE A 334 -22.54 5.75 20.64
C ILE A 334 -24.00 6.15 20.43
N SER A 335 -24.87 5.74 21.37
CA SER A 335 -26.28 6.10 21.38
C SER A 335 -26.60 7.35 22.22
N LYS A 336 -25.60 7.94 22.90
CA LYS A 336 -25.70 9.18 23.67
C LYS A 336 -24.42 9.98 23.52
N ASP A 337 -24.54 11.32 23.62
CA ASP A 337 -23.38 12.19 23.61
C ASP A 337 -22.40 11.87 24.74
N ASN A 338 -21.11 11.85 24.41
CA ASN A 338 -20.08 11.57 25.40
C ASN A 338 -18.79 12.37 25.13
N PRO A 339 -18.71 13.62 25.62
CA PRO A 339 -17.52 14.45 25.46
C PRO A 339 -16.24 13.84 26.08
N ALA A 340 -16.36 12.90 27.02
CA ALA A 340 -15.19 12.24 27.60
C ALA A 340 -14.44 11.34 26.60
N LEU A 341 -15.00 11.07 25.43
CA LEU A 341 -14.38 10.34 24.33
C LEU A 341 -13.65 11.26 23.34
N ASP A 342 -13.84 12.59 23.43
CA ASP A 342 -13.20 13.53 22.53
C ASP A 342 -11.68 13.41 22.61
N GLY A 343 -11.04 13.32 21.44
CA GLY A 343 -9.62 13.05 21.33
C GLY A 343 -9.16 11.60 21.59
N LYS A 344 -10.08 10.68 21.98
CA LYS A 344 -9.76 9.24 22.19
C LYS A 344 -10.11 8.35 21.01
N GLY A 345 -10.72 8.91 19.99
CA GLY A 345 -11.06 8.25 18.75
C GLY A 345 -11.07 9.22 17.58
N VAL A 346 -10.95 8.69 16.37
CA VAL A 346 -11.03 9.44 15.12
C VAL A 346 -12.41 9.24 14.51
N ILE A 347 -13.26 10.28 14.62
CA ILE A 347 -14.61 10.26 14.07
C ILE A 347 -14.52 10.35 12.55
N PHE A 348 -15.02 9.34 11.84
CA PHE A 348 -14.94 9.24 10.37
C PHE A 348 -16.30 9.15 9.68
N ALA A 349 -17.39 8.89 10.43
CA ALA A 349 -18.74 8.80 9.89
C ALA A 349 -19.79 9.15 10.95
N LYS A 350 -21.02 9.36 10.52
CA LYS A 350 -22.18 9.55 11.40
C LYS A 350 -23.40 8.81 10.85
N VAL A 351 -24.24 8.33 11.76
CA VAL A 351 -25.58 7.82 11.45
C VAL A 351 -26.52 8.98 11.15
N VAL A 352 -27.22 8.92 10.03
CA VAL A 352 -28.19 9.92 9.60
C VAL A 352 -29.63 9.42 9.66
N GLU A 353 -29.84 8.10 9.59
CA GLU A 353 -31.15 7.45 9.78
C GLU A 353 -30.95 6.13 10.53
N GLY A 354 -31.94 5.72 11.32
CA GLY A 354 -31.93 4.44 12.07
C GLY A 354 -31.29 4.56 13.46
N LEU A 355 -31.24 5.76 14.06
CA LEU A 355 -30.67 5.96 15.41
C LEU A 355 -31.32 5.08 16.49
N GLU A 356 -32.60 4.69 16.31
CA GLU A 356 -33.30 3.77 17.17
C GLU A 356 -32.71 2.34 17.17
N VAL A 357 -31.96 1.97 16.13
CA VAL A 357 -31.22 0.70 16.07
C VAL A 357 -30.05 0.73 17.06
N LEU A 358 -29.41 1.89 17.23
CA LEU A 358 -28.36 2.05 18.24
C LEU A 358 -28.93 1.88 19.67
N ASP A 359 -30.16 2.38 19.90
CA ASP A 359 -30.82 2.21 21.20
C ASP A 359 -31.12 0.71 21.47
N LYS A 360 -31.64 -0.01 20.45
CA LYS A 360 -31.87 -1.47 20.56
C LYS A 360 -30.60 -2.24 20.88
N ILE A 361 -29.47 -1.86 20.23
CA ILE A 361 -28.17 -2.49 20.53
C ILE A 361 -27.72 -2.17 21.96
N ALA A 362 -27.87 -0.90 22.36
CA ALA A 362 -27.45 -0.44 23.68
C ALA A 362 -28.29 -1.05 24.85
N GLU A 363 -29.55 -1.40 24.58
CA GLU A 363 -30.49 -1.98 25.57
C GLU A 363 -30.52 -3.51 25.57
N THR A 364 -29.69 -4.16 24.72
CA THR A 364 -29.63 -5.63 24.69
C THR A 364 -29.24 -6.23 26.04
N GLU A 365 -29.67 -7.46 26.27
CA GLU A 365 -29.20 -8.19 27.45
C GLU A 365 -27.71 -8.51 27.35
N LEU A 366 -27.00 -8.30 28.47
CA LEU A 366 -25.55 -8.46 28.54
C LEU A 366 -25.16 -9.58 29.54
N ASP A 367 -24.05 -10.24 29.21
CA ASP A 367 -23.22 -11.01 30.14
C ASP A 367 -21.90 -10.21 30.31
N GLY A 368 -21.83 -9.51 31.46
CA GLY A 368 -20.79 -8.48 31.67
C GLY A 368 -20.98 -7.29 30.73
N ASP A 369 -20.09 -7.12 29.75
CA ASP A 369 -20.17 -6.11 28.70
C ASP A 369 -20.43 -6.72 27.30
N LYS A 370 -20.71 -8.02 27.21
CA LYS A 370 -20.98 -8.73 25.96
C LYS A 370 -22.48 -8.95 25.79
N PRO A 371 -23.02 -8.65 24.59
CA PRO A 371 -24.38 -9.05 24.25
C PRO A 371 -24.57 -10.56 24.41
N LYS A 372 -25.64 -10.99 25.12
CA LYS A 372 -26.00 -12.41 25.21
C LYS A 372 -26.38 -12.97 23.83
N ASP A 373 -27.17 -12.22 23.07
CA ASP A 373 -27.52 -12.58 21.71
C ASP A 373 -26.50 -11.96 20.74
N ARG A 374 -26.17 -12.71 19.68
CA ARG A 374 -25.25 -12.26 18.65
C ARG A 374 -25.87 -11.12 17.83
N ILE A 375 -25.33 -9.92 17.94
CA ILE A 375 -25.73 -8.76 17.11
C ILE A 375 -24.72 -8.61 15.99
N GLU A 376 -25.11 -9.02 14.80
CA GLU A 376 -24.24 -9.14 13.64
C GLU A 376 -24.44 -7.99 12.67
N ILE A 377 -23.35 -7.52 12.08
CA ILE A 377 -23.35 -6.74 10.85
C ILE A 377 -23.44 -7.72 9.68
N LYS A 378 -24.61 -7.79 9.04
CA LYS A 378 -24.83 -8.66 7.90
C LYS A 378 -24.06 -8.16 6.68
N LYS A 379 -24.10 -6.84 6.46
CA LYS A 379 -23.41 -6.20 5.35
C LYS A 379 -23.28 -4.69 5.57
N ILE A 380 -22.20 -4.12 5.05
CA ILE A 380 -22.07 -2.68 4.86
C ILE A 380 -21.97 -2.40 3.36
N THR A 381 -22.75 -1.45 2.84
CA THR A 381 -22.68 -0.98 1.45
C THR A 381 -22.42 0.51 1.42
N LEU A 382 -21.65 0.97 0.42
CA LEU A 382 -21.39 2.37 0.12
C LEU A 382 -21.67 2.62 -1.36
N GLN A 383 -22.50 3.62 -1.65
CA GLN A 383 -22.93 4.01 -2.99
C GLN A 383 -22.62 5.46 -3.27
#